data_91ade7517f3eaf796f1e31b4151e0091
#
_entry.id   91ade7517f3eaf796f1e31b4151e0091
#
_cell.length_a   1.000
_cell.length_b   1.000
_cell.length_c   1.000
_cell.angle_alpha   90.00
_cell.angle_beta   90.00
_cell.angle_gamma   90.00
#
_symmetry.space_group_name_H-M   'P 1'
#
loop_
_entity.id
_entity.type
_entity.pdbx_description
1 polymer ?
#
loop_
_entity_poly.entity_id
_entity_poly.type
_entity_poly.pdbx_seq_one_letter_code
_entity_poly.pdbx_strand_id
1 'polypeptide(L)'
;MWDRQVPELAQQWRVFRFDLPGHGGAPAYPAGSVAELTARLLATLDGLGVQRFGYAGCALGGAIGVQLALRHPERLASLALIAASPRFGTADEFRQRGVVVRTNGLDPIARTSPDRWFTGGFAAAQPAITDWAVQMVRTTDPGCYIAACEALAGFDVRAELAMVGVPTLVLVGSEDQVTGPAEARTLVAGIPDARLAVVPGASHLVPVEQPAAVTDLLVTHFSTAWQPAYDTGTHAGIGPHTATGPHTGTGPHTGTGPHTGTGPHTATGPHTATGAHAATGPHTGTGLGAVPPTGTAAGTGQTMLPGMPAAAAPAVPPQPTAPVAEIAPAAVAQPPAQGGRPDPHDAGLKVRREVLGDAHVDRALSQADDFSGDFQELVTRYAWGEIWDRPGLDRRARSCVALAALVAGGHLDDLAVHTRAALRNGLTPAEIKEVLLQSAVHCGVPAAGSAFRVAQEVIREETTLDD
;
A
#
# COMPACT_ATOMS: atom_id res chain seq x y z
N MET A 1 -5.91 7.38 6.86
CA MET A 1 -4.66 8.04 7.24
C MET A 1 -3.76 8.30 6.02
N TRP A 2 -3.59 7.34 5.11
CA TRP A 2 -2.67 7.41 3.95
C TRP A 2 -3.26 8.02 2.67
N ASP A 3 -4.47 8.53 2.71
CA ASP A 3 -5.24 8.97 1.53
C ASP A 3 -4.54 10.08 0.73
N ARG A 4 -3.76 10.91 1.42
CA ARG A 4 -3.02 12.02 0.80
C ARG A 4 -1.67 11.60 0.19
N GLN A 5 -1.08 10.48 0.65
CA GLN A 5 0.20 9.96 0.15
C GLN A 5 0.01 9.04 -1.06
N VAL A 6 -1.10 8.30 -1.10
CA VAL A 6 -1.36 7.27 -2.12
C VAL A 6 -1.31 7.80 -3.55
N PRO A 7 -1.92 8.94 -3.91
CA PRO A 7 -1.93 9.42 -5.30
C PRO A 7 -0.53 9.59 -5.88
N GLU A 8 0.40 10.19 -5.12
CA GLU A 8 1.76 10.42 -5.56
C GLU A 8 2.60 9.12 -5.58
N LEU A 9 2.50 8.32 -4.53
CA LEU A 9 3.18 7.03 -4.46
C LEU A 9 2.71 6.08 -5.57
N ALA A 10 1.43 6.13 -5.94
CA ALA A 10 0.84 5.28 -6.98
C ALA A 10 1.33 5.63 -8.40
N GLN A 11 1.96 6.78 -8.61
CA GLN A 11 2.60 7.13 -9.88
C GLN A 11 3.82 6.26 -10.18
N GLN A 12 4.48 5.74 -9.15
CA GLN A 12 5.73 4.99 -9.27
C GLN A 12 5.63 3.54 -8.82
N TRP A 13 4.72 3.22 -7.89
CA TRP A 13 4.60 1.89 -7.29
C TRP A 13 3.16 1.42 -7.23
N ARG A 14 2.98 0.10 -7.21
CA ARG A 14 1.72 -0.50 -6.79
C ARG A 14 1.59 -0.36 -5.28
N VAL A 15 0.60 0.41 -4.81
CA VAL A 15 0.41 0.73 -3.39
C VAL A 15 -0.67 -0.15 -2.78
N PHE A 16 -0.35 -0.77 -1.64
CA PHE A 16 -1.31 -1.49 -0.81
C PHE A 16 -1.48 -0.78 0.52
N ARG A 17 -2.73 -0.59 0.94
CA ARG A 17 -3.07 -0.11 2.27
C ARG A 17 -3.64 -1.27 3.07
N PHE A 18 -2.98 -1.60 4.15
CA PHE A 18 -3.39 -2.70 5.03
C PHE A 18 -4.10 -2.14 6.26
N ASP A 19 -5.37 -2.48 6.43
CA ASP A 19 -6.11 -2.19 7.66
C ASP A 19 -5.79 -3.27 8.71
N LEU A 20 -5.49 -2.82 9.92
CA LEU A 20 -5.28 -3.74 11.05
C LEU A 20 -6.59 -4.47 11.40
N PRO A 21 -6.53 -5.69 11.95
CA PRO A 21 -7.72 -6.42 12.37
C PRO A 21 -8.66 -5.56 13.21
N GLY A 22 -9.95 -5.55 12.86
CA GLY A 22 -10.97 -4.77 13.55
C GLY A 22 -10.90 -3.25 13.35
N HIS A 23 -10.04 -2.77 12.45
CA HIS A 23 -9.94 -1.37 12.06
C HIS A 23 -10.40 -1.21 10.60
N GLY A 24 -11.00 -0.06 10.29
CA GLY A 24 -11.46 0.23 8.93
C GLY A 24 -12.41 -0.84 8.40
N GLY A 25 -12.07 -1.42 7.25
CA GLY A 25 -12.83 -2.51 6.62
C GLY A 25 -12.37 -3.92 7.00
N ALA A 26 -11.32 -4.06 7.82
CA ALA A 26 -10.76 -5.37 8.14
C ALA A 26 -11.63 -6.15 9.16
N PRO A 27 -11.83 -7.47 8.96
CA PRO A 27 -12.53 -8.30 9.93
C PRO A 27 -11.89 -8.29 11.31
N ALA A 28 -12.73 -8.44 12.35
CA ALA A 28 -12.29 -8.47 13.74
C ALA A 28 -11.68 -9.83 14.09
N TYR A 29 -10.36 -9.91 14.05
CA TYR A 29 -9.57 -11.05 14.52
C TYR A 29 -8.48 -10.54 15.48
N PRO A 30 -8.74 -10.49 16.79
CA PRO A 30 -7.77 -10.00 17.77
C PRO A 30 -6.41 -10.69 17.63
N ALA A 31 -5.34 -9.90 17.63
CA ALA A 31 -3.95 -10.35 17.57
C ALA A 31 -3.18 -9.74 18.74
N GLY A 32 -2.74 -10.58 19.68
CA GLY A 32 -2.15 -10.15 20.96
C GLY A 32 -0.65 -9.88 20.90
N SER A 33 -0.03 -9.95 19.74
CA SER A 33 1.39 -9.64 19.55
C SER A 33 1.67 -8.97 18.21
N VAL A 34 2.75 -8.18 18.15
CA VAL A 34 3.23 -7.58 16.90
C VAL A 34 3.62 -8.66 15.88
N ALA A 35 4.14 -9.80 16.36
CA ALA A 35 4.47 -10.94 15.51
C ALA A 35 3.24 -11.53 14.80
N GLU A 36 2.10 -11.66 15.48
CA GLU A 36 0.85 -12.11 14.86
C GLU A 36 0.32 -11.12 13.83
N LEU A 37 0.39 -9.81 14.11
CA LEU A 37 0.00 -8.78 13.16
C LEU A 37 0.89 -8.83 11.91
N THR A 38 2.20 -9.01 12.10
CA THR A 38 3.17 -9.18 11.02
C THR A 38 2.87 -10.40 10.16
N ALA A 39 2.57 -11.54 10.78
CA ALA A 39 2.25 -12.78 10.08
C ALA A 39 0.97 -12.63 9.21
N ARG A 40 -0.04 -11.91 9.70
CA ARG A 40 -1.27 -11.63 8.94
C ARG A 40 -1.02 -10.72 7.74
N LEU A 41 -0.21 -9.69 7.92
CA LEU A 41 0.22 -8.83 6.81
C LEU A 41 0.92 -9.66 5.73
N LEU A 42 1.90 -10.49 6.12
CA LEU A 42 2.63 -11.34 5.18
C LEU A 42 1.70 -12.32 4.46
N ALA A 43 0.80 -12.99 5.18
CA ALA A 43 -0.18 -13.90 4.57
C ALA A 43 -1.07 -13.19 3.54
N THR A 44 -1.48 -11.94 3.81
CA THR A 44 -2.23 -11.12 2.85
C THR A 44 -1.41 -10.82 1.61
N LEU A 45 -0.15 -10.40 1.77
CA LEU A 45 0.77 -10.09 0.67
C LEU A 45 1.11 -11.34 -0.15
N ASP A 46 1.27 -12.49 0.49
CA ASP A 46 1.50 -13.78 -0.17
C ASP A 46 0.29 -14.19 -1.03
N GLY A 47 -0.92 -14.01 -0.53
CA GLY A 47 -2.16 -14.20 -1.29
C GLY A 47 -2.29 -13.27 -2.51
N LEU A 48 -1.63 -12.11 -2.47
CA LEU A 48 -1.57 -11.15 -3.58
C LEU A 48 -0.34 -11.36 -4.49
N GLY A 49 0.49 -12.36 -4.22
CA GLY A 49 1.71 -12.67 -4.98
C GLY A 49 2.84 -11.66 -4.78
N VAL A 50 2.81 -10.87 -3.69
CA VAL A 50 3.83 -9.85 -3.41
C VAL A 50 4.97 -10.47 -2.62
N GLN A 51 6.13 -10.66 -3.26
CA GLN A 51 7.31 -11.28 -2.65
C GLN A 51 8.19 -10.27 -1.91
N ARG A 52 8.41 -9.09 -2.47
CA ARG A 52 9.26 -8.04 -1.90
C ARG A 52 8.58 -6.69 -2.03
N PHE A 53 8.69 -5.85 -0.99
CA PHE A 53 8.00 -4.56 -0.94
C PHE A 53 8.77 -3.52 -0.13
N GLY A 54 8.51 -2.23 -0.36
CA GLY A 54 8.81 -1.15 0.57
C GLY A 54 7.68 -1.05 1.58
N TYR A 55 8.01 -0.78 2.84
CA TYR A 55 7.02 -0.69 3.92
C TYR A 55 7.04 0.67 4.60
N ALA A 56 5.87 1.29 4.78
CA ALA A 56 5.68 2.46 5.62
C ALA A 56 4.67 2.16 6.72
N GLY A 57 5.04 2.40 7.98
CA GLY A 57 4.17 2.17 9.12
C GLY A 57 4.21 3.30 10.13
N CYS A 58 3.02 3.70 10.63
CA CYS A 58 2.88 4.71 11.67
C CYS A 58 2.52 4.05 13.00
N ALA A 59 3.14 4.47 14.10
CA ALA A 59 2.91 3.98 15.45
C ALA A 59 2.97 2.45 15.55
N LEU A 60 1.85 1.74 15.83
CA LEU A 60 1.78 0.27 15.81
C LEU A 60 2.18 -0.31 14.44
N GLY A 61 1.84 0.38 13.34
CA GLY A 61 2.33 0.02 12.01
C GLY A 61 3.86 0.10 11.92
N GLY A 62 4.49 1.04 12.61
CA GLY A 62 5.94 1.13 12.75
C GLY A 62 6.53 -0.07 13.51
N ALA A 63 5.89 -0.52 14.59
CA ALA A 63 6.28 -1.74 15.31
C ALA A 63 6.26 -2.98 14.40
N ILE A 64 5.20 -3.12 13.57
CA ILE A 64 5.12 -4.17 12.54
C ILE A 64 6.29 -4.05 11.54
N GLY A 65 6.64 -2.82 11.14
CA GLY A 65 7.77 -2.56 10.25
C GLY A 65 9.11 -3.01 10.82
N VAL A 66 9.39 -2.70 12.09
CA VAL A 66 10.60 -3.19 12.77
C VAL A 66 10.59 -4.72 12.89
N GLN A 67 9.46 -5.31 13.25
CA GLN A 67 9.30 -6.77 13.34
C GLN A 67 9.56 -7.44 11.98
N LEU A 68 9.06 -6.88 10.88
CA LEU A 68 9.35 -7.33 9.52
C LEU A 68 10.85 -7.28 9.22
N ALA A 69 11.50 -6.17 9.52
CA ALA A 69 12.93 -5.98 9.25
C ALA A 69 13.82 -6.94 10.05
N LEU A 70 13.39 -7.30 11.27
CA LEU A 70 14.12 -8.24 12.14
C LEU A 70 13.90 -9.70 11.77
N ARG A 71 12.71 -10.08 11.31
CA ARG A 71 12.32 -11.49 11.13
C ARG A 71 12.16 -11.91 9.67
N HIS A 72 11.95 -10.94 8.77
CA HIS A 72 11.70 -11.17 7.34
C HIS A 72 12.43 -10.12 6.47
N PRO A 73 13.72 -9.86 6.70
CA PRO A 73 14.46 -8.81 5.97
C PRO A 73 14.46 -9.03 4.45
N GLU A 74 14.39 -10.29 4.01
CA GLU A 74 14.32 -10.67 2.59
C GLU A 74 13.06 -10.15 1.89
N ARG A 75 12.00 -9.88 2.65
CA ARG A 75 10.72 -9.36 2.15
C ARG A 75 10.75 -7.84 1.96
N LEU A 76 11.69 -7.14 2.58
CA LEU A 76 11.76 -5.69 2.55
C LEU A 76 12.81 -5.18 1.56
N ALA A 77 12.42 -4.20 0.74
CA ALA A 77 13.34 -3.39 -0.05
C ALA A 77 13.85 -2.18 0.77
N SER A 78 12.96 -1.60 1.56
CA SER A 78 13.22 -0.45 2.42
C SER A 78 12.10 -0.28 3.45
N LEU A 79 12.37 0.48 4.51
CA LEU A 79 11.51 0.67 5.66
C LEU A 79 11.33 2.16 5.96
N ALA A 80 10.09 2.61 6.18
CA ALA A 80 9.79 3.93 6.72
C ALA A 80 9.01 3.78 8.03
N LEU A 81 9.60 4.25 9.12
CA LEU A 81 9.06 4.22 10.49
C LEU A 81 8.57 5.63 10.84
N ILE A 82 7.26 5.80 10.96
CA ILE A 82 6.65 7.11 11.20
C ILE A 82 6.04 7.12 12.60
N ALA A 83 6.40 8.11 13.40
CA ALA A 83 5.90 8.23 14.78
C ALA A 83 5.98 6.88 15.51
N ALA A 84 7.12 6.20 15.39
CA ALA A 84 7.37 4.86 15.90
C ALA A 84 8.38 4.85 17.05
N SER A 85 8.40 3.74 17.79
CA SER A 85 9.32 3.54 18.89
C SER A 85 9.78 2.08 18.95
N PRO A 86 11.01 1.79 19.41
CA PRO A 86 11.45 0.42 19.64
C PRO A 86 10.81 -0.21 20.88
N ARG A 87 10.18 0.63 21.72
CA ARG A 87 9.33 0.25 22.86
C ARG A 87 8.35 1.39 23.13
N PHE A 88 7.07 1.08 23.15
CA PHE A 88 6.01 2.06 23.37
C PHE A 88 5.70 2.16 24.87
N GLY A 89 5.81 3.35 25.45
CA GLY A 89 5.45 3.62 26.84
C GLY A 89 5.79 2.51 27.84
N THR A 90 4.91 2.23 28.77
CA THR A 90 5.03 1.13 29.73
C THR A 90 3.96 0.06 29.46
N ALA A 91 4.27 -1.20 29.77
CA ALA A 91 3.32 -2.29 29.65
C ALA A 91 2.04 -2.05 30.46
N ASP A 92 2.18 -1.45 31.64
CA ASP A 92 1.05 -1.18 32.53
C ASP A 92 0.12 -0.09 31.98
N GLU A 93 0.65 0.95 31.32
CA GLU A 93 -0.19 1.96 30.63
C GLU A 93 -1.07 1.34 29.57
N PHE A 94 -0.55 0.41 28.76
CA PHE A 94 -1.33 -0.28 27.73
C PHE A 94 -2.33 -1.25 28.31
N ARG A 95 -1.97 -2.01 29.36
CA ARG A 95 -2.91 -2.88 30.07
C ARG A 95 -4.03 -2.08 30.71
N GLN A 96 -3.71 -0.96 31.36
CA GLN A 96 -4.70 -0.06 31.96
C GLN A 96 -5.66 0.49 30.89
N ARG A 97 -5.15 0.86 29.72
CA ARG A 97 -5.98 1.28 28.58
C ARG A 97 -6.92 0.16 28.14
N GLY A 98 -6.45 -1.08 28.08
CA GLY A 98 -7.28 -2.26 27.82
C GLY A 98 -8.38 -2.45 28.88
N VAL A 99 -8.10 -2.20 30.16
CA VAL A 99 -9.11 -2.22 31.24
C VAL A 99 -10.17 -1.14 31.01
N VAL A 100 -9.77 0.09 30.69
CA VAL A 100 -10.72 1.19 30.38
C VAL A 100 -11.66 0.77 29.25
N VAL A 101 -11.13 0.19 28.18
CA VAL A 101 -11.96 -0.23 27.03
C VAL A 101 -12.92 -1.36 27.39
N ARG A 102 -12.48 -2.34 28.21
CA ARG A 102 -13.38 -3.42 28.68
C ARG A 102 -14.55 -2.88 29.52
N THR A 103 -14.29 -1.86 30.32
CA THR A 103 -15.28 -1.33 31.27
C THR A 103 -16.21 -0.27 30.64
N ASN A 104 -15.63 0.62 29.83
CA ASN A 104 -16.31 1.85 29.37
C ASN A 104 -16.41 1.94 27.84
N GLY A 105 -15.95 0.92 27.10
CA GLY A 105 -15.87 0.96 25.65
C GLY A 105 -14.78 1.90 25.14
N LEU A 106 -14.80 2.18 23.84
CA LEU A 106 -13.80 3.01 23.18
C LEU A 106 -14.05 4.52 23.29
N ASP A 107 -15.22 4.95 23.73
CA ASP A 107 -15.60 6.37 23.74
C ASP A 107 -14.66 7.26 24.60
N PRO A 108 -14.22 6.86 25.80
CA PRO A 108 -13.26 7.64 26.57
C PRO A 108 -11.91 7.80 25.84
N ILE A 109 -11.45 6.76 25.17
CA ILE A 109 -10.21 6.79 24.38
C ILE A 109 -10.38 7.69 23.16
N ALA A 110 -11.50 7.57 22.44
CA ALA A 110 -11.80 8.35 21.25
C ALA A 110 -11.78 9.86 21.53
N ARG A 111 -12.40 10.29 22.63
CA ARG A 111 -12.47 11.71 23.00
C ARG A 111 -11.13 12.35 23.31
N THR A 112 -10.19 11.59 23.85
CA THR A 112 -8.84 12.09 24.22
C THR A 112 -7.79 11.87 23.13
N SER A 113 -8.13 11.14 22.08
CA SER A 113 -7.19 10.84 20.99
C SER A 113 -6.74 12.09 20.21
N PRO A 114 -7.61 13.06 19.87
CA PRO A 114 -7.20 14.25 19.13
C PRO A 114 -6.10 15.04 19.82
N ASP A 115 -6.20 15.27 21.14
CA ASP A 115 -5.22 16.03 21.93
C ASP A 115 -3.84 15.36 21.96
N ARG A 116 -3.79 14.06 21.70
CA ARG A 116 -2.55 13.26 21.67
C ARG A 116 -1.97 13.10 20.26
N TRP A 117 -2.81 13.23 19.24
CA TRP A 117 -2.46 12.89 17.87
C TRP A 117 -2.20 14.10 16.99
N PHE A 118 -2.80 15.24 17.31
CA PHE A 118 -2.72 16.46 16.54
C PHE A 118 -2.17 17.62 17.38
N THR A 119 -1.55 18.58 16.70
CA THR A 119 -1.27 19.87 17.31
C THR A 119 -2.56 20.63 17.58
N GLY A 120 -2.61 21.45 18.62
CA GLY A 120 -3.80 22.25 18.93
C GLY A 120 -4.19 23.20 17.78
N GLY A 121 -3.19 23.71 17.05
CA GLY A 121 -3.43 24.57 15.89
C GLY A 121 -4.12 23.81 14.74
N PHE A 122 -3.65 22.59 14.46
CA PHE A 122 -4.27 21.74 13.43
C PHE A 122 -5.68 21.33 13.84
N ALA A 123 -5.88 20.87 15.07
CA ALA A 123 -7.19 20.45 15.57
C ALA A 123 -8.24 21.58 15.48
N ALA A 124 -7.85 22.82 15.80
CA ALA A 124 -8.72 23.98 15.67
C ALA A 124 -9.01 24.37 14.21
N ALA A 125 -8.02 24.24 13.32
CA ALA A 125 -8.16 24.59 11.90
C ALA A 125 -8.87 23.51 11.08
N GLN A 126 -8.85 22.24 11.51
CA GLN A 126 -9.38 21.09 10.79
C GLN A 126 -10.33 20.23 11.63
N PRO A 127 -11.44 20.78 12.15
CA PRO A 127 -12.34 20.06 13.05
C PRO A 127 -12.93 18.79 12.40
N ALA A 128 -13.19 18.81 11.10
CA ALA A 128 -13.73 17.65 10.38
C ALA A 128 -12.76 16.45 10.38
N ILE A 129 -11.46 16.71 10.30
CA ILE A 129 -10.42 15.64 10.38
C ILE A 129 -10.32 15.14 11.82
N THR A 130 -10.42 16.03 12.80
CA THR A 130 -10.43 15.67 14.22
C THR A 130 -11.63 14.78 14.55
N ASP A 131 -12.83 15.15 14.08
CA ASP A 131 -14.05 14.35 14.24
C ASP A 131 -13.94 13.00 13.53
N TRP A 132 -13.36 12.97 12.33
CA TRP A 132 -13.08 11.71 11.63
C TRP A 132 -12.18 10.80 12.47
N ALA A 133 -11.11 11.31 13.07
CA ALA A 133 -10.22 10.54 13.91
C ALA A 133 -10.93 9.96 15.14
N VAL A 134 -11.78 10.75 15.79
CA VAL A 134 -12.65 10.29 16.90
C VAL A 134 -13.57 9.15 16.45
N GLN A 135 -14.21 9.28 15.28
CA GLN A 135 -15.09 8.24 14.77
C GLN A 135 -14.33 6.96 14.40
N MET A 136 -13.14 7.08 13.83
CA MET A 136 -12.29 5.91 13.54
C MET A 136 -11.99 5.08 14.79
N VAL A 137 -11.69 5.73 15.92
CA VAL A 137 -11.52 5.01 17.19
C VAL A 137 -12.81 4.37 17.66
N ARG A 138 -13.94 5.10 17.60
CA ARG A 138 -15.26 4.60 18.04
C ARG A 138 -15.72 3.38 17.26
N THR A 139 -15.39 3.30 15.98
CA THR A 139 -15.80 2.21 15.08
C THR A 139 -14.82 1.05 15.05
N THR A 140 -13.68 1.15 15.73
CA THR A 140 -12.74 0.04 15.92
C THR A 140 -13.37 -1.05 16.79
N ASP A 141 -13.10 -2.31 16.46
CA ASP A 141 -13.53 -3.43 17.32
C ASP A 141 -12.83 -3.38 18.69
N PRO A 142 -13.57 -3.34 19.81
CA PRO A 142 -12.98 -3.20 21.13
C PRO A 142 -12.05 -4.35 21.50
N GLY A 143 -12.35 -5.58 21.06
CA GLY A 143 -11.49 -6.76 21.30
C GLY A 143 -10.17 -6.65 20.56
N CYS A 144 -10.19 -6.20 19.32
CA CYS A 144 -9.00 -5.94 18.54
C CYS A 144 -8.17 -4.77 19.09
N TYR A 145 -8.83 -3.70 19.59
CA TYR A 145 -8.13 -2.61 20.25
C TYR A 145 -7.40 -3.05 21.52
N ILE A 146 -8.05 -3.88 22.36
CA ILE A 146 -7.45 -4.46 23.56
C ILE A 146 -6.25 -5.34 23.18
N ALA A 147 -6.41 -6.21 22.19
CA ALA A 147 -5.32 -7.05 21.69
C ALA A 147 -4.14 -6.22 21.16
N ALA A 148 -4.41 -5.13 20.45
CA ALA A 148 -3.36 -4.19 20.01
C ALA A 148 -2.64 -3.53 21.20
N CYS A 149 -3.34 -3.20 22.28
CA CYS A 149 -2.71 -2.73 23.52
C CYS A 149 -1.79 -3.81 24.14
N GLU A 150 -2.21 -5.06 24.20
CA GLU A 150 -1.37 -6.17 24.70
C GLU A 150 -0.14 -6.38 23.77
N ALA A 151 -0.32 -6.28 22.45
CA ALA A 151 0.77 -6.37 21.50
C ALA A 151 1.85 -5.31 21.75
N LEU A 152 1.44 -4.05 21.99
CA LEU A 152 2.36 -2.96 22.34
C LEU A 152 2.96 -3.08 23.74
N ALA A 153 2.19 -3.60 24.72
CA ALA A 153 2.67 -3.87 26.07
C ALA A 153 3.83 -4.88 26.09
N GLY A 154 3.81 -5.84 25.17
CA GLY A 154 4.84 -6.87 25.03
C GLY A 154 5.97 -6.53 24.07
N PHE A 155 5.92 -5.37 23.37
CA PHE A 155 6.88 -5.03 22.34
C PHE A 155 8.08 -4.26 22.90
N ASP A 156 9.26 -4.88 22.85
CA ASP A 156 10.54 -4.23 23.16
C ASP A 156 11.65 -4.87 22.31
N VAL A 157 12.14 -4.12 21.33
CA VAL A 157 13.16 -4.59 20.37
C VAL A 157 14.45 -3.76 20.44
N ARG A 158 14.66 -2.99 21.51
CA ARG A 158 15.82 -2.11 21.68
C ARG A 158 17.14 -2.86 21.55
N ALA A 159 17.22 -4.07 22.06
CA ALA A 159 18.43 -4.90 21.97
C ALA A 159 18.70 -5.48 20.58
N GLU A 160 17.72 -5.46 19.69
CA GLU A 160 17.78 -6.10 18.37
C GLU A 160 17.94 -5.09 17.22
N LEU A 161 17.86 -3.78 17.47
CA LEU A 161 17.88 -2.76 16.43
C LEU A 161 19.09 -2.82 15.51
N ALA A 162 20.26 -3.23 16.03
CA ALA A 162 21.47 -3.38 15.23
C ALA A 162 21.40 -4.50 14.17
N MET A 163 20.40 -5.38 14.25
CA MET A 163 20.14 -6.42 13.25
C MET A 163 19.28 -5.95 12.07
N VAL A 164 18.71 -4.76 12.14
CA VAL A 164 17.93 -4.19 11.04
C VAL A 164 18.88 -3.77 9.91
N GLY A 165 18.93 -4.57 8.86
CA GLY A 165 19.87 -4.41 7.73
C GLY A 165 19.26 -3.79 6.46
N VAL A 166 18.06 -3.21 6.54
CA VAL A 166 17.40 -2.57 5.39
C VAL A 166 17.48 -1.04 5.49
N PRO A 167 17.59 -0.32 4.36
CA PRO A 167 17.56 1.15 4.38
C PRO A 167 16.32 1.65 5.10
N THR A 168 16.49 2.48 6.11
CA THR A 168 15.41 2.90 7.01
C THR A 168 15.28 4.42 7.09
N LEU A 169 14.07 4.93 6.85
CA LEU A 169 13.67 6.30 7.16
C LEU A 169 12.92 6.31 8.49
N VAL A 170 13.40 7.08 9.45
CA VAL A 170 12.67 7.38 10.69
C VAL A 170 12.12 8.79 10.59
N LEU A 171 10.79 8.93 10.64
CA LEU A 171 10.08 10.18 10.47
C LEU A 171 9.23 10.46 11.70
N VAL A 172 9.32 11.68 12.24
CA VAL A 172 8.60 12.09 13.46
C VAL A 172 8.16 13.54 13.37
N GLY A 173 7.01 13.86 13.97
CA GLY A 173 6.59 15.25 14.19
C GLY A 173 7.39 15.91 15.30
N SER A 174 7.72 17.20 15.14
CA SER A 174 8.47 17.95 16.17
C SER A 174 7.72 18.07 17.50
N GLU A 175 6.38 17.99 17.47
CA GLU A 175 5.48 18.16 18.61
C GLU A 175 4.83 16.82 19.06
N ASP A 176 5.29 15.68 18.54
CA ASP A 176 4.78 14.37 18.95
C ASP A 176 5.08 14.07 20.41
N GLN A 177 4.00 13.92 21.21
CA GLN A 177 4.05 13.59 22.64
C GLN A 177 3.84 12.09 22.92
N VAL A 178 3.56 11.30 21.91
CA VAL A 178 3.30 9.84 22.02
C VAL A 178 4.58 9.05 21.77
N THR A 179 5.20 9.28 20.61
CA THR A 179 6.47 8.67 20.18
C THR A 179 7.33 9.76 19.56
N GLY A 180 7.81 10.65 20.42
CA GLY A 180 8.42 11.90 20.01
C GLY A 180 9.85 11.77 19.48
N PRO A 181 10.53 12.92 19.29
CA PRO A 181 11.88 12.94 18.73
C PRO A 181 12.94 12.16 19.53
N ALA A 182 12.70 11.87 20.82
CA ALA A 182 13.62 11.06 21.63
C ALA A 182 13.60 9.59 21.19
N GLU A 183 12.42 9.02 20.99
CA GLU A 183 12.22 7.67 20.51
C GLU A 183 12.74 7.50 19.07
N ALA A 184 12.52 8.51 18.23
CA ALA A 184 13.05 8.53 16.86
C ALA A 184 14.60 8.52 16.85
N ARG A 185 15.25 9.29 17.73
CA ARG A 185 16.71 9.24 17.88
C ARG A 185 17.20 7.89 18.37
N THR A 186 16.45 7.21 19.26
CA THR A 186 16.78 5.85 19.72
C THR A 186 16.76 4.86 18.56
N LEU A 187 15.76 4.94 17.68
CA LEU A 187 15.69 4.11 16.47
C LEU A 187 16.89 4.37 15.56
N VAL A 188 17.20 5.64 15.26
CA VAL A 188 18.30 5.99 14.36
C VAL A 188 19.66 5.62 14.96
N ALA A 189 19.83 5.75 16.27
CA ALA A 189 21.08 5.36 16.94
C ALA A 189 21.29 3.83 16.95
N GLY A 190 20.19 3.05 16.92
CA GLY A 190 20.24 1.59 16.98
C GLY A 190 20.28 0.91 15.61
N ILE A 191 19.72 1.52 14.57
CA ILE A 191 19.61 0.92 13.22
C ILE A 191 20.77 1.44 12.34
N PRO A 192 21.62 0.56 11.79
CA PRO A 192 22.86 0.98 11.10
C PRO A 192 22.64 1.89 9.88
N ASP A 193 21.64 1.59 9.04
CA ASP A 193 21.31 2.39 7.84
C ASP A 193 19.99 3.15 8.02
N ALA A 194 19.95 4.00 9.06
CA ALA A 194 18.78 4.81 9.36
C ALA A 194 19.04 6.31 9.17
N ARG A 195 18.04 7.01 8.62
CA ARG A 195 18.01 8.47 8.48
C ARG A 195 16.86 9.05 9.26
N LEU A 196 17.09 10.15 9.96
CA LEU A 196 16.07 10.88 10.71
C LEU A 196 15.49 12.01 9.86
N ALA A 197 14.17 12.10 9.82
CA ALA A 197 13.42 13.27 9.34
C ALA A 197 12.50 13.78 10.46
N VAL A 198 12.67 15.01 10.88
CA VAL A 198 11.78 15.68 11.84
C VAL A 198 10.92 16.65 11.06
N VAL A 199 9.61 16.50 11.11
CA VAL A 199 8.64 17.35 10.41
C VAL A 199 8.19 18.46 11.37
N PRO A 200 8.52 19.74 11.09
CA PRO A 200 8.15 20.84 11.97
C PRO A 200 6.64 21.06 12.03
N GLY A 201 6.12 21.42 13.22
CA GLY A 201 4.71 21.78 13.40
C GLY A 201 3.74 20.61 13.18
N ALA A 202 4.19 19.39 13.37
CA ALA A 202 3.34 18.19 13.34
C ALA A 202 3.48 17.41 14.65
N SER A 203 2.40 16.77 15.06
CA SER A 203 2.33 15.86 16.20
C SER A 203 2.40 14.39 15.75
N HIS A 204 1.63 13.50 16.36
CA HIS A 204 1.73 12.05 16.17
C HIS A 204 1.22 11.56 14.80
N LEU A 205 0.10 12.09 14.30
CA LEU A 205 -0.42 11.75 12.98
C LEU A 205 0.19 12.63 11.87
N VAL A 206 1.51 12.63 11.80
CA VAL A 206 2.31 13.40 10.83
C VAL A 206 1.80 13.27 9.39
N PRO A 207 1.41 12.06 8.89
CA PRO A 207 0.89 11.91 7.52
C PRO A 207 -0.42 12.67 7.26
N VAL A 208 -1.16 13.00 8.32
CA VAL A 208 -2.43 13.75 8.24
C VAL A 208 -2.19 15.25 8.38
N GLU A 209 -1.32 15.65 9.30
CA GLU A 209 -1.04 17.07 9.56
C GLU A 209 -0.17 17.73 8.49
N GLN A 210 0.85 17.02 8.00
CA GLN A 210 1.82 17.53 7.04
C GLN A 210 1.95 16.56 5.84
N PRO A 211 0.86 16.35 5.07
CA PRO A 211 0.81 15.32 4.05
C PRO A 211 1.85 15.52 2.93
N ALA A 212 2.10 16.74 2.48
CA ALA A 212 3.06 17.02 1.42
C ALA A 212 4.48 16.64 1.85
N ALA A 213 4.93 17.12 3.01
CA ALA A 213 6.27 16.83 3.53
C ALA A 213 6.50 15.32 3.73
N VAL A 214 5.49 14.61 4.24
CA VAL A 214 5.57 13.14 4.40
C VAL A 214 5.62 12.44 3.05
N THR A 215 4.84 12.88 2.07
CA THR A 215 4.83 12.30 0.73
C THR A 215 6.20 12.44 0.07
N ASP A 216 6.78 13.64 0.07
CA ASP A 216 8.10 13.92 -0.52
C ASP A 216 9.21 13.06 0.12
N LEU A 217 9.18 12.92 1.45
CA LEU A 217 10.14 12.10 2.18
C LEU A 217 9.99 10.60 1.84
N LEU A 218 8.77 10.10 1.71
CA LEU A 218 8.50 8.71 1.33
C LEU A 218 8.90 8.42 -0.11
N VAL A 219 8.51 9.30 -1.05
CA VAL A 219 8.90 9.17 -2.46
C VAL A 219 10.41 9.16 -2.60
N THR A 220 11.10 10.11 -1.98
CA THR A 220 12.57 10.19 -2.01
C THR A 220 13.20 8.93 -1.42
N HIS A 221 12.72 8.47 -0.27
CA HIS A 221 13.27 7.29 0.40
C HIS A 221 13.08 6.01 -0.43
N PHE A 222 11.87 5.75 -0.91
CA PHE A 222 11.58 4.54 -1.67
C PHE A 222 12.26 4.56 -3.05
N SER A 223 12.33 5.69 -3.73
CA SER A 223 13.04 5.83 -5.01
C SER A 223 14.53 5.51 -4.86
N THR A 224 15.17 5.98 -3.80
CA THR A 224 16.60 5.73 -3.56
C THR A 224 16.88 4.25 -3.24
N ALA A 225 16.05 3.64 -2.40
CA ALA A 225 16.24 2.26 -1.96
C ALA A 225 15.83 1.22 -3.04
N TRP A 226 15.03 1.62 -4.01
CA TRP A 226 14.56 0.75 -5.10
C TRP A 226 15.45 0.81 -6.35
N GLN A 227 16.47 1.64 -6.36
CA GLN A 227 17.47 1.57 -7.43
C GLN A 227 18.12 0.19 -7.38
N PRO A 228 18.27 -0.51 -8.54
CA PRO A 228 19.09 -1.70 -8.56
C PRO A 228 20.45 -1.28 -8.02
N ALA A 229 20.91 -1.99 -6.99
CA ALA A 229 22.26 -1.78 -6.48
C ALA A 229 23.18 -1.86 -7.70
N TYR A 230 23.68 -0.74 -8.15
CA TYR A 230 24.81 -0.73 -9.07
C TYR A 230 25.90 -1.47 -8.33
N ASP A 231 26.19 -2.63 -8.84
CA ASP A 231 26.96 -3.70 -8.28
C ASP A 231 28.27 -3.21 -7.66
N THR A 232 28.29 -2.95 -6.38
CA THR A 232 29.51 -2.85 -5.59
C THR A 232 29.95 -4.27 -5.22
N GLY A 233 30.16 -5.12 -6.25
CA GLY A 233 31.04 -6.26 -6.17
C GLY A 233 30.60 -7.49 -5.37
N THR A 234 29.31 -7.73 -5.12
CA THR A 234 28.85 -9.03 -4.61
C THR A 234 27.89 -9.69 -5.61
N HIS A 235 28.41 -10.52 -6.52
CA HIS A 235 27.59 -11.37 -7.36
C HIS A 235 27.21 -12.65 -6.61
N ALA A 236 25.97 -12.77 -6.18
CA ALA A 236 25.35 -14.06 -5.85
C ALA A 236 24.60 -14.54 -7.11
N GLY A 237 25.26 -15.33 -7.94
CA GLY A 237 24.68 -15.89 -9.17
C GLY A 237 24.17 -17.31 -8.93
N ILE A 238 22.88 -17.55 -9.13
CA ILE A 238 22.30 -18.89 -9.21
C ILE A 238 22.01 -19.17 -10.68
N GLY A 239 22.88 -19.96 -11.35
CA GLY A 239 22.69 -20.37 -12.73
C GLY A 239 24.01 -20.56 -13.50
N PRO A 240 24.00 -21.14 -14.70
CA PRO A 240 25.17 -21.25 -15.54
C PRO A 240 25.57 -19.89 -16.12
N HIS A 241 26.81 -19.46 -15.84
CA HIS A 241 27.38 -18.25 -16.42
C HIS A 241 28.39 -18.61 -17.54
N THR A 242 28.15 -18.04 -18.72
CA THR A 242 29.13 -18.08 -19.82
C THR A 242 29.67 -16.67 -20.02
N ALA A 243 30.95 -16.47 -19.87
CA ALA A 243 31.62 -15.19 -20.13
C ALA A 243 32.81 -15.34 -21.05
N THR A 244 32.87 -14.51 -22.07
CA THR A 244 34.01 -14.44 -23.03
C THR A 244 34.65 -13.05 -22.90
N GLY A 245 35.81 -12.97 -22.21
CA GLY A 245 36.55 -11.72 -22.05
C GLY A 245 37.32 -11.65 -20.74
N PRO A 246 38.22 -10.66 -20.56
CA PRO A 246 38.96 -10.49 -19.32
C PRO A 246 38.05 -9.93 -18.21
N HIS A 247 38.05 -10.62 -17.05
CA HIS A 247 37.34 -10.13 -15.86
C HIS A 247 38.31 -9.72 -14.76
N THR A 248 38.18 -8.52 -14.23
CA THR A 248 38.88 -8.03 -13.05
C THR A 248 37.88 -7.71 -11.97
N GLY A 249 37.93 -8.42 -10.84
CA GLY A 249 37.06 -8.18 -9.68
C GLY A 249 37.84 -8.08 -8.38
N THR A 250 37.52 -7.09 -7.55
CA THR A 250 38.09 -6.94 -6.20
C THR A 250 36.96 -7.08 -5.19
N GLY A 251 36.72 -8.29 -4.64
CA GLY A 251 35.69 -8.57 -3.64
C GLY A 251 35.44 -10.06 -3.44
N PRO A 252 34.68 -10.47 -2.40
CA PRO A 252 34.34 -11.88 -2.20
C PRO A 252 33.32 -12.37 -3.23
N HIS A 253 33.60 -13.50 -3.86
CA HIS A 253 32.71 -14.16 -4.81
C HIS A 253 32.14 -15.45 -4.22
N THR A 254 30.82 -15.59 -4.22
CA THR A 254 30.13 -16.83 -3.88
C THR A 254 29.21 -17.23 -5.04
N GLY A 255 29.40 -18.42 -5.58
CA GLY A 255 28.58 -18.94 -6.68
C GLY A 255 28.29 -20.42 -6.53
N THR A 256 27.05 -20.84 -6.82
CA THR A 256 26.62 -22.24 -6.86
C THR A 256 26.15 -22.56 -8.27
N GLY A 257 27.00 -23.22 -9.07
CA GLY A 257 26.71 -23.64 -10.45
C GLY A 257 27.98 -23.88 -11.27
N PRO A 258 27.90 -24.53 -12.45
CA PRO A 258 29.05 -24.70 -13.32
C PRO A 258 29.46 -23.37 -13.96
N HIS A 259 30.78 -23.06 -13.85
CA HIS A 259 31.40 -21.90 -14.50
C HIS A 259 32.23 -22.34 -15.70
N THR A 260 32.01 -21.75 -16.85
CA THR A 260 32.87 -21.89 -18.03
C THR A 260 33.37 -20.51 -18.46
N GLY A 261 34.69 -20.32 -18.44
CA GLY A 261 35.30 -19.05 -18.86
C GLY A 261 36.54 -19.28 -19.74
N THR A 262 36.66 -18.49 -20.81
CA THR A 262 37.86 -18.47 -21.70
C THR A 262 38.46 -17.07 -21.63
N GLY A 263 39.51 -16.91 -20.79
CA GLY A 263 40.23 -15.64 -20.62
C GLY A 263 40.98 -15.58 -19.30
N PRO A 264 41.91 -14.64 -19.10
CA PRO A 264 42.64 -14.51 -17.84
C PRO A 264 41.72 -13.93 -16.73
N HIS A 265 41.72 -14.63 -15.59
CA HIS A 265 41.04 -14.18 -14.37
C HIS A 265 42.04 -13.70 -13.32
N THR A 266 41.87 -12.48 -12.81
CA THR A 266 42.58 -12.00 -11.62
C THR A 266 41.56 -11.65 -10.54
N ALA A 267 41.64 -12.32 -9.39
CA ALA A 267 40.81 -12.01 -8.22
C ALA A 267 41.67 -11.96 -6.96
N THR A 268 41.43 -10.90 -6.16
CA THR A 268 42.00 -10.72 -4.83
C THR A 268 40.89 -10.73 -3.80
N GLY A 269 40.62 -11.90 -3.20
CA GLY A 269 39.60 -12.10 -2.18
C GLY A 269 39.28 -13.59 -1.96
N PRO A 270 38.56 -13.95 -0.88
CA PRO A 270 38.20 -15.34 -0.64
C PRO A 270 37.13 -15.82 -1.64
N HIS A 271 37.37 -17.00 -2.24
CA HIS A 271 36.43 -17.68 -3.13
C HIS A 271 35.82 -18.89 -2.43
N THR A 272 34.51 -19.00 -2.46
CA THR A 272 33.78 -20.23 -2.13
C THR A 272 32.91 -20.62 -3.32
N ALA A 273 33.20 -21.79 -3.93
CA ALA A 273 32.37 -22.32 -5.02
C ALA A 273 32.07 -23.80 -4.75
N THR A 274 30.79 -24.17 -4.92
CA THR A 274 30.33 -25.55 -4.92
C THR A 274 29.80 -25.87 -6.32
N GLY A 275 30.61 -26.51 -7.18
CA GLY A 275 30.27 -26.89 -8.56
C GLY A 275 31.51 -27.26 -9.36
N ALA A 276 31.30 -27.85 -10.55
CA ALA A 276 32.43 -28.22 -11.43
C ALA A 276 32.96 -26.97 -12.15
N HIS A 277 34.30 -26.73 -12.04
CA HIS A 277 35.00 -25.67 -12.77
C HIS A 277 35.68 -26.25 -14.01
N ALA A 278 35.41 -25.67 -15.18
CA ALA A 278 36.20 -25.86 -16.37
C ALA A 278 36.71 -24.49 -16.85
N ALA A 279 37.99 -24.24 -16.68
CA ALA A 279 38.64 -23.01 -17.16
C ALA A 279 39.85 -23.35 -18.01
N THR A 280 39.97 -22.71 -19.18
CA THR A 280 41.16 -22.76 -20.05
C THR A 280 41.81 -21.38 -20.06
N GLY A 281 42.75 -21.17 -19.13
CA GLY A 281 43.54 -19.93 -19.00
C GLY A 281 44.30 -19.88 -17.66
N PRO A 282 45.33 -19.03 -17.53
CA PRO A 282 46.11 -18.95 -16.30
C PRO A 282 45.33 -18.27 -15.16
N HIS A 283 45.30 -18.94 -13.99
CA HIS A 283 44.76 -18.40 -12.73
C HIS A 283 45.90 -17.88 -11.86
N THR A 284 45.81 -16.64 -11.42
CA THR A 284 46.63 -16.12 -10.35
C THR A 284 45.72 -15.69 -9.18
N GLY A 285 45.74 -16.49 -8.10
CA GLY A 285 44.96 -16.18 -6.87
C GLY A 285 45.86 -16.40 -5.64
N THR A 286 45.86 -15.42 -4.74
CA THR A 286 46.43 -15.55 -3.41
C THR A 286 45.27 -15.60 -2.40
N GLY A 287 44.85 -16.81 -2.00
CA GLY A 287 43.86 -17.04 -0.98
C GLY A 287 43.95 -18.41 -0.35
N LEU A 288 43.90 -18.48 0.97
CA LEU A 288 43.92 -19.73 1.74
C LEU A 288 42.58 -20.45 1.61
N GLY A 289 42.57 -21.60 0.93
CA GLY A 289 41.40 -22.46 0.84
C GLY A 289 41.23 -23.32 2.08
N ALA A 290 40.10 -23.25 2.73
CA ALA A 290 39.70 -24.20 3.78
C ALA A 290 38.90 -25.35 3.14
N VAL A 291 39.40 -26.56 3.32
CA VAL A 291 38.74 -27.82 2.93
C VAL A 291 37.81 -28.24 4.09
N PRO A 292 36.52 -28.52 3.88
CA PRO A 292 35.68 -29.07 4.94
C PRO A 292 35.91 -30.58 5.10
N PRO A 293 35.87 -31.12 6.33
CA PRO A 293 36.00 -32.53 6.59
C PRO A 293 34.72 -33.29 6.24
N THR A 294 34.90 -34.41 5.53
CA THR A 294 33.90 -35.45 5.36
C THR A 294 33.69 -36.17 6.68
N GLY A 295 32.47 -36.15 7.22
CA GLY A 295 32.09 -36.90 8.40
C GLY A 295 30.70 -37.54 8.23
N THR A 296 30.70 -38.83 7.98
CA THR A 296 29.59 -39.75 8.12
C THR A 296 29.28 -40.00 9.58
N ALA A 297 28.02 -39.87 10.02
CA ALA A 297 27.52 -40.56 11.20
C ALA A 297 26.01 -40.83 11.07
N ALA A 298 25.69 -42.10 11.03
CA ALA A 298 24.38 -42.67 11.27
C ALA A 298 24.10 -42.71 12.78
N GLY A 299 22.86 -42.48 13.20
CA GLY A 299 22.48 -42.62 14.58
C GLY A 299 20.95 -42.62 14.75
N THR A 300 20.38 -43.79 14.80
CA THR A 300 19.05 -44.22 15.17
C THR A 300 18.65 -43.80 16.57
N GLY A 301 17.36 -43.45 16.76
CA GLY A 301 16.77 -43.31 18.08
C GLY A 301 15.27 -42.98 18.03
N GLN A 302 14.43 -43.96 17.76
CA GLN A 302 12.99 -43.93 18.06
C GLN A 302 12.74 -44.06 19.55
N THR A 303 11.86 -43.19 20.07
CA THR A 303 11.08 -43.54 21.29
C THR A 303 9.64 -43.12 21.08
N MET A 304 8.80 -44.10 20.89
CA MET A 304 7.33 -44.00 20.92
C MET A 304 6.82 -43.95 22.37
N LEU A 305 5.83 -43.11 22.64
CA LEU A 305 4.89 -43.25 23.75
C LEU A 305 3.44 -43.10 23.22
N PRO A 306 2.47 -43.80 23.84
CA PRO A 306 1.25 -44.22 23.18
C PRO A 306 0.04 -43.31 23.34
N GLY A 307 -0.79 -43.35 22.35
CA GLY A 307 -2.17 -43.06 22.05
C GLY A 307 -3.14 -42.54 23.12
N MET A 308 -3.87 -41.50 22.70
CA MET A 308 -5.26 -41.26 23.11
C MET A 308 -6.13 -41.03 21.83
N PRO A 309 -7.39 -41.50 21.80
CA PRO A 309 -8.20 -41.54 20.61
C PRO A 309 -8.79 -40.18 20.22
N ALA A 310 -8.73 -39.86 18.93
CA ALA A 310 -9.39 -38.73 18.35
C ALA A 310 -10.90 -38.91 18.33
N ALA A 311 -11.65 -37.97 18.88
CA ALA A 311 -13.09 -37.89 18.74
C ALA A 311 -13.46 -37.46 17.32
N ALA A 312 -14.30 -38.23 16.65
CA ALA A 312 -14.79 -37.97 15.33
C ALA A 312 -15.72 -36.73 15.31
N ALA A 313 -15.42 -35.78 14.42
CA ALA A 313 -16.32 -34.69 14.11
C ALA A 313 -17.46 -35.22 13.20
N PRO A 314 -18.71 -34.72 13.34
CA PRO A 314 -19.83 -35.17 12.52
C PRO A 314 -19.67 -34.70 11.06
N ALA A 315 -19.93 -35.61 10.13
CA ALA A 315 -19.93 -35.40 8.70
C ALA A 315 -21.05 -34.43 8.30
N VAL A 316 -20.69 -33.34 7.59
CA VAL A 316 -21.63 -32.46 6.91
C VAL A 316 -22.07 -33.15 5.61
N PRO A 317 -23.39 -33.26 5.29
CA PRO A 317 -23.86 -33.86 4.05
C PRO A 317 -23.48 -32.98 2.85
N PRO A 318 -23.19 -33.58 1.67
CA PRO A 318 -22.82 -32.82 0.49
C PRO A 318 -24.03 -32.04 -0.06
N GLN A 319 -23.84 -30.77 -0.29
CA GLN A 319 -24.76 -29.89 -1.00
C GLN A 319 -24.74 -30.25 -2.52
N PRO A 320 -25.86 -30.23 -3.21
CA PRO A 320 -25.89 -30.51 -4.65
C PRO A 320 -25.21 -29.35 -5.39
N THR A 321 -24.16 -29.68 -6.13
CA THR A 321 -23.49 -28.75 -7.05
C THR A 321 -24.40 -28.59 -8.28
N ALA A 322 -24.91 -27.37 -8.48
CA ALA A 322 -25.49 -27.00 -9.77
C ALA A 322 -24.40 -27.02 -10.86
N PRO A 323 -24.71 -27.42 -12.10
CA PRO A 323 -23.70 -27.45 -13.16
C PRO A 323 -23.22 -26.03 -13.47
N VAL A 324 -21.92 -25.83 -13.34
CA VAL A 324 -21.24 -24.63 -13.82
C VAL A 324 -21.33 -24.67 -15.34
N ALA A 325 -22.06 -23.73 -15.92
CA ALA A 325 -22.07 -23.55 -17.37
C ALA A 325 -20.66 -23.19 -17.82
N GLU A 326 -20.06 -23.99 -18.63
CA GLU A 326 -18.77 -23.79 -19.27
C GLU A 326 -18.88 -22.56 -20.17
N ILE A 327 -18.30 -21.43 -19.71
CA ILE A 327 -18.17 -20.24 -20.54
C ILE A 327 -17.08 -20.55 -21.55
N ALA A 328 -17.47 -20.87 -22.76
CA ALA A 328 -16.54 -20.97 -23.89
C ALA A 328 -15.74 -19.65 -24.00
N PRO A 329 -14.42 -19.72 -24.28
CA PRO A 329 -13.65 -18.52 -24.50
C PRO A 329 -14.20 -17.77 -25.70
N ALA A 330 -14.71 -16.57 -25.47
CA ALA A 330 -15.11 -15.67 -26.54
C ALA A 330 -13.90 -15.46 -27.45
N ALA A 331 -14.01 -15.84 -28.70
CA ALA A 331 -13.03 -15.62 -29.73
C ALA A 331 -12.68 -14.11 -29.71
N VAL A 332 -11.40 -13.80 -29.47
CA VAL A 332 -10.87 -12.45 -29.65
C VAL A 332 -11.04 -12.13 -31.14
N ALA A 333 -12.08 -11.38 -31.48
CA ALA A 333 -12.26 -10.84 -32.82
C ALA A 333 -11.06 -9.93 -33.12
N GLN A 334 -10.29 -10.28 -34.14
CA GLN A 334 -9.28 -9.39 -34.70
C GLN A 334 -9.97 -8.10 -35.15
N PRO A 335 -9.37 -6.92 -34.88
CA PRO A 335 -9.96 -5.67 -35.34
C PRO A 335 -10.03 -5.65 -36.87
N PRO A 336 -11.15 -5.21 -37.45
CA PRO A 336 -11.25 -5.05 -38.90
C PRO A 336 -10.22 -4.02 -39.39
N ALA A 337 -9.68 -4.27 -40.59
CA ALA A 337 -8.71 -3.44 -41.28
C ALA A 337 -9.15 -1.97 -41.32
N GLN A 338 -8.18 -1.09 -41.14
CA GLN A 338 -8.30 0.36 -41.04
C GLN A 338 -8.93 1.01 -42.29
N GLY A 339 -10.22 1.25 -42.22
CA GLY A 339 -10.83 2.38 -42.92
C GLY A 339 -10.84 3.56 -41.96
N GLY A 340 -10.38 4.73 -42.37
CA GLY A 340 -10.04 5.89 -41.58
C GLY A 340 -10.92 6.13 -40.35
N ARG A 341 -10.37 5.85 -39.17
CA ARG A 341 -10.96 6.23 -37.88
C ARG A 341 -10.90 7.76 -37.80
N PRO A 342 -12.01 8.46 -37.48
CA PRO A 342 -11.95 9.90 -37.28
C PRO A 342 -10.88 10.24 -36.24
N ASP A 343 -10.28 11.43 -36.35
CA ASP A 343 -9.28 11.89 -35.36
C ASP A 343 -9.87 11.68 -33.94
N PRO A 344 -9.17 11.03 -33.02
CA PRO A 344 -9.66 10.83 -31.64
C PRO A 344 -10.05 12.13 -30.95
N HIS A 345 -9.49 13.28 -31.32
CA HIS A 345 -9.89 14.57 -30.82
C HIS A 345 -11.31 14.95 -31.28
N ASP A 346 -11.59 14.84 -32.58
CA ASP A 346 -12.90 15.23 -33.14
C ASP A 346 -14.02 14.28 -32.63
N ALA A 347 -13.72 12.99 -32.57
CA ALA A 347 -14.61 12.01 -31.97
C ALA A 347 -14.83 12.31 -30.47
N GLY A 348 -13.77 12.62 -29.75
CA GLY A 348 -13.82 12.98 -28.35
C GLY A 348 -14.59 14.28 -28.06
N LEU A 349 -14.40 15.30 -28.88
CA LEU A 349 -15.13 16.56 -28.76
C LEU A 349 -16.64 16.36 -28.96
N LYS A 350 -17.01 15.56 -29.94
CA LYS A 350 -18.41 15.18 -30.17
C LYS A 350 -18.99 14.47 -28.95
N VAL A 351 -18.32 13.43 -28.46
CA VAL A 351 -18.77 12.68 -27.28
C VAL A 351 -18.84 13.55 -26.04
N ARG A 352 -17.86 14.42 -25.81
CA ARG A 352 -17.83 15.36 -24.70
C ARG A 352 -19.04 16.31 -24.70
N ARG A 353 -19.42 16.81 -25.89
CA ARG A 353 -20.60 17.66 -26.06
C ARG A 353 -21.91 16.89 -25.83
N GLU A 354 -22.02 15.69 -26.36
CA GLU A 354 -23.18 14.83 -26.14
C GLU A 354 -23.42 14.55 -24.64
N VAL A 355 -22.35 14.33 -23.87
CA VAL A 355 -22.42 13.95 -22.45
C VAL A 355 -22.56 15.16 -21.54
N LEU A 356 -21.68 16.18 -21.67
CA LEU A 356 -21.64 17.33 -20.77
C LEU A 356 -22.52 18.50 -21.23
N GLY A 357 -22.94 18.50 -22.50
CA GLY A 357 -23.69 19.59 -23.14
C GLY A 357 -22.79 20.66 -23.73
N ASP A 358 -23.25 21.28 -24.82
CA ASP A 358 -22.52 22.27 -25.60
C ASP A 358 -22.04 23.46 -24.76
N ALA A 359 -22.95 24.04 -23.97
CA ALA A 359 -22.66 25.23 -23.16
C ALA A 359 -21.55 25.01 -22.13
N HIS A 360 -21.45 23.80 -21.56
CA HIS A 360 -20.35 23.46 -20.63
C HIS A 360 -19.02 23.33 -21.36
N VAL A 361 -19.03 22.64 -22.50
CA VAL A 361 -17.82 22.39 -23.29
C VAL A 361 -17.31 23.70 -23.91
N ASP A 362 -18.19 24.53 -24.44
CA ASP A 362 -17.81 25.84 -25.02
C ASP A 362 -17.21 26.78 -23.97
N ARG A 363 -17.76 26.77 -22.75
CA ARG A 363 -17.19 27.54 -21.64
C ARG A 363 -15.79 27.04 -21.28
N ALA A 364 -15.60 25.73 -21.16
CA ALA A 364 -14.29 25.15 -20.84
C ALA A 364 -13.24 25.45 -21.92
N LEU A 365 -13.63 25.39 -23.19
CA LEU A 365 -12.75 25.69 -24.31
C LEU A 365 -12.44 27.20 -24.46
N SER A 366 -13.43 28.05 -24.18
CA SER A 366 -13.25 29.52 -24.25
C SER A 366 -12.39 30.08 -23.10
N GLN A 367 -12.30 29.34 -21.98
CA GLN A 367 -11.47 29.69 -20.84
C GLN A 367 -10.05 29.07 -20.91
N ALA A 368 -9.79 28.23 -21.91
CA ALA A 368 -8.47 27.64 -22.12
C ALA A 368 -7.49 28.72 -22.61
N ASP A 369 -6.33 28.76 -21.98
CA ASP A 369 -5.20 29.60 -22.29
C ASP A 369 -3.97 28.73 -22.65
N ASP A 370 -2.84 29.37 -22.88
CA ASP A 370 -1.59 28.67 -23.24
C ASP A 370 -1.13 27.68 -22.16
N PHE A 371 -1.56 27.85 -20.90
CA PHE A 371 -1.23 26.94 -19.81
C PHE A 371 -2.18 25.73 -19.73
N SER A 372 -3.46 25.94 -19.98
CA SER A 372 -4.51 24.93 -19.81
C SER A 372 -4.92 24.23 -21.11
N GLY A 373 -4.53 24.78 -22.28
CA GLY A 373 -4.92 24.28 -23.58
C GLY A 373 -4.51 22.84 -23.84
N ASP A 374 -3.25 22.50 -23.56
CA ASP A 374 -2.71 21.13 -23.73
C ASP A 374 -3.47 20.12 -22.84
N PHE A 375 -3.88 20.53 -21.64
CA PHE A 375 -4.69 19.69 -20.75
C PHE A 375 -6.09 19.47 -21.32
N GLN A 376 -6.74 20.49 -21.88
CA GLN A 376 -8.04 20.36 -22.51
C GLN A 376 -7.98 19.45 -23.75
N GLU A 377 -6.91 19.52 -24.52
CA GLU A 377 -6.67 18.63 -25.66
C GLU A 377 -6.47 17.19 -25.20
N LEU A 378 -5.61 16.96 -24.20
CA LEU A 378 -5.39 15.63 -23.62
C LEU A 378 -6.69 15.01 -23.12
N VAL A 379 -7.48 15.74 -22.33
CA VAL A 379 -8.76 15.26 -21.80
C VAL A 379 -9.74 14.94 -22.92
N THR A 380 -9.84 15.80 -23.92
CA THR A 380 -10.76 15.60 -25.07
C THR A 380 -10.37 14.36 -25.88
N ARG A 381 -9.08 14.19 -26.18
CA ARG A 381 -8.57 13.07 -26.97
C ARG A 381 -8.64 11.75 -26.20
N TYR A 382 -8.10 11.73 -24.98
CA TYR A 382 -7.98 10.49 -24.20
C TYR A 382 -9.29 10.11 -23.50
N ALA A 383 -9.79 10.96 -22.57
CA ALA A 383 -10.95 10.58 -21.79
C ALA A 383 -12.22 10.45 -22.65
N TRP A 384 -12.45 11.40 -23.54
CA TRP A 384 -13.68 11.42 -24.35
C TRP A 384 -13.53 10.62 -25.64
N GLY A 385 -12.43 10.72 -26.37
CA GLY A 385 -12.20 10.06 -27.66
C GLY A 385 -11.80 8.61 -27.52
N GLU A 386 -10.99 8.24 -26.53
CA GLU A 386 -10.52 6.87 -26.40
C GLU A 386 -11.30 6.05 -25.37
N ILE A 387 -11.76 6.66 -24.26
CA ILE A 387 -12.43 5.91 -23.20
C ILE A 387 -13.97 5.97 -23.32
N TRP A 388 -14.53 7.19 -23.42
CA TRP A 388 -16.00 7.33 -23.45
C TRP A 388 -16.61 6.88 -24.78
N ASP A 389 -15.86 6.88 -25.87
CA ASP A 389 -16.29 6.40 -27.20
C ASP A 389 -16.08 4.88 -27.40
N ARG A 390 -15.49 4.17 -26.45
CA ARG A 390 -15.25 2.72 -26.55
C ARG A 390 -16.56 1.93 -26.52
N PRO A 391 -16.70 0.90 -27.39
CA PRO A 391 -17.77 -0.09 -27.21
C PRO A 391 -17.54 -0.88 -25.92
N GLY A 392 -18.60 -1.36 -25.32
CA GLY A 392 -18.53 -2.24 -24.14
C GLY A 392 -19.37 -1.76 -22.96
N LEU A 393 -19.34 -0.48 -22.64
CA LEU A 393 -20.27 0.14 -21.68
C LEU A 393 -21.09 1.20 -22.40
N ASP A 394 -22.38 1.22 -22.17
CA ASP A 394 -23.27 2.28 -22.63
C ASP A 394 -23.09 3.58 -21.81
N ARG A 395 -23.71 4.66 -22.22
CA ARG A 395 -23.61 5.98 -21.58
C ARG A 395 -24.14 5.98 -20.15
N ARG A 396 -25.17 5.19 -19.89
CA ARG A 396 -25.78 5.08 -18.54
C ARG A 396 -24.81 4.41 -17.56
N ALA A 397 -24.27 3.24 -17.97
CA ALA A 397 -23.28 2.50 -17.16
C ALA A 397 -22.03 3.36 -16.88
N ARG A 398 -21.53 4.09 -17.90
CA ARG A 398 -20.40 5.01 -17.72
C ARG A 398 -20.71 6.12 -16.74
N SER A 399 -21.92 6.68 -16.78
CA SER A 399 -22.36 7.69 -15.83
C SER A 399 -22.42 7.15 -14.40
N CYS A 400 -22.92 5.93 -14.18
CA CYS A 400 -22.91 5.29 -12.87
C CYS A 400 -21.49 5.15 -12.31
N VAL A 401 -20.54 4.67 -13.16
CA VAL A 401 -19.13 4.53 -12.79
C VAL A 401 -18.50 5.88 -12.47
N ALA A 402 -18.77 6.91 -13.30
CA ALA A 402 -18.26 8.27 -13.07
C ALA A 402 -18.77 8.86 -11.75
N LEU A 403 -20.08 8.77 -11.49
CA LEU A 403 -20.66 9.25 -10.22
C LEU A 403 -20.03 8.55 -9.02
N ALA A 404 -19.91 7.22 -9.05
CA ALA A 404 -19.30 6.47 -7.95
C ALA A 404 -17.82 6.85 -7.73
N ALA A 405 -17.05 7.02 -8.80
CA ALA A 405 -15.65 7.43 -8.74
C ALA A 405 -15.49 8.85 -8.17
N LEU A 406 -16.35 9.79 -8.57
CA LEU A 406 -16.32 11.17 -8.09
C LEU A 406 -16.70 11.26 -6.60
N VAL A 407 -17.66 10.44 -6.14
CA VAL A 407 -17.98 10.31 -4.71
C VAL A 407 -16.77 9.78 -3.94
N ALA A 408 -16.12 8.74 -4.45
CA ALA A 408 -14.94 8.14 -3.82
C ALA A 408 -13.75 9.11 -3.76
N GLY A 409 -13.57 9.92 -4.80
CA GLY A 409 -12.52 10.94 -4.87
C GLY A 409 -12.83 12.24 -4.11
N GLY A 410 -14.09 12.44 -3.68
CA GLY A 410 -14.53 13.69 -3.04
C GLY A 410 -14.63 14.88 -3.98
N HIS A 411 -14.70 14.64 -5.31
CA HIS A 411 -14.76 15.67 -6.35
C HIS A 411 -16.18 16.21 -6.54
N LEU A 412 -16.64 17.05 -5.60
CA LEU A 412 -18.04 17.48 -5.53
C LEU A 412 -18.44 18.43 -6.67
N ASP A 413 -17.52 19.27 -7.14
CA ASP A 413 -17.79 20.20 -8.26
C ASP A 413 -18.00 19.41 -9.56
N ASP A 414 -17.14 18.43 -9.82
CA ASP A 414 -17.28 17.52 -10.96
C ASP A 414 -18.50 16.63 -10.82
N LEU A 415 -18.86 16.24 -9.59
CA LEU A 415 -20.06 15.47 -9.31
C LEU A 415 -21.33 16.23 -9.74
N ALA A 416 -21.40 17.54 -9.53
CA ALA A 416 -22.51 18.37 -10.01
C ALA A 416 -22.64 18.31 -11.53
N VAL A 417 -21.52 18.46 -12.24
CA VAL A 417 -21.46 18.37 -13.72
C VAL A 417 -21.89 16.99 -14.20
N HIS A 418 -21.35 15.93 -13.59
CA HIS A 418 -21.65 14.57 -13.97
C HIS A 418 -23.03 14.09 -13.54
N THR A 419 -23.66 14.70 -12.55
CA THR A 419 -25.07 14.45 -12.21
C THR A 419 -25.99 14.97 -13.33
N ARG A 420 -25.74 16.19 -13.85
CA ARG A 420 -26.44 16.69 -15.04
C ARG A 420 -26.22 15.80 -16.26
N ALA A 421 -24.98 15.38 -16.49
CA ALA A 421 -24.64 14.46 -17.55
C ALA A 421 -25.35 13.11 -17.41
N ALA A 422 -25.48 12.57 -16.22
CA ALA A 422 -26.18 11.33 -15.95
C ALA A 422 -27.66 11.40 -16.29
N LEU A 423 -28.34 12.51 -15.95
CA LEU A 423 -29.73 12.75 -16.36
C LEU A 423 -29.87 12.81 -17.88
N ARG A 424 -28.97 13.53 -18.59
CA ARG A 424 -28.94 13.59 -20.06
C ARG A 424 -28.67 12.22 -20.70
N ASN A 425 -27.86 11.40 -20.07
CA ASN A 425 -27.55 10.03 -20.50
C ASN A 425 -28.66 9.04 -20.17
N GLY A 426 -29.79 9.51 -19.62
CA GLY A 426 -31.01 8.75 -19.39
C GLY A 426 -31.09 8.05 -18.03
N LEU A 427 -30.25 8.42 -17.04
CA LEU A 427 -30.49 8.00 -15.66
C LEU A 427 -31.62 8.81 -15.06
N THR A 428 -32.49 8.14 -14.34
CA THR A 428 -33.52 8.78 -13.53
C THR A 428 -32.96 9.29 -12.19
N PRO A 429 -33.59 10.27 -11.55
CA PRO A 429 -33.22 10.68 -10.18
C PRO A 429 -33.19 9.52 -9.17
N ALA A 430 -34.10 8.52 -9.35
CA ALA A 430 -34.15 7.34 -8.52
C ALA A 430 -32.90 6.46 -8.70
N GLU A 431 -32.45 6.26 -9.95
CA GLU A 431 -31.24 5.48 -10.23
C GLU A 431 -29.97 6.20 -9.76
N ILE A 432 -29.87 7.52 -9.93
CA ILE A 432 -28.77 8.33 -9.38
C ILE A 432 -28.71 8.15 -7.85
N LYS A 433 -29.86 8.21 -7.18
CA LYS A 433 -29.97 7.94 -5.74
C LYS A 433 -29.40 6.58 -5.36
N GLU A 434 -29.75 5.51 -6.12
CA GLU A 434 -29.25 4.16 -5.84
C GLU A 434 -27.73 4.07 -6.04
N VAL A 435 -27.17 4.71 -7.08
CA VAL A 435 -25.72 4.81 -7.28
C VAL A 435 -25.03 5.47 -6.08
N LEU A 436 -25.59 6.56 -5.57
CA LEU A 436 -25.04 7.27 -4.39
C LEU A 436 -25.19 6.44 -3.11
N LEU A 437 -26.31 5.72 -2.92
CA LEU A 437 -26.49 4.80 -1.80
C LEU A 437 -25.49 3.64 -1.85
N GLN A 438 -25.28 3.04 -3.03
CA GLN A 438 -24.30 2.00 -3.22
C GLN A 438 -22.88 2.52 -2.97
N SER A 439 -22.58 3.75 -3.40
CA SER A 439 -21.30 4.41 -3.13
C SER A 439 -21.06 4.60 -1.64
N ALA A 440 -22.11 4.87 -0.83
CA ALA A 440 -22.01 5.04 0.62
C ALA A 440 -21.44 3.79 1.32
N VAL A 441 -21.71 2.60 0.80
CA VAL A 441 -21.21 1.33 1.33
C VAL A 441 -19.68 1.25 1.20
N HIS A 442 -19.11 1.81 0.13
CA HIS A 442 -17.69 1.72 -0.19
C HIS A 442 -16.88 2.96 0.23
N CYS A 443 -17.50 4.15 0.17
CA CYS A 443 -16.84 5.44 0.41
C CYS A 443 -17.18 6.03 1.78
N GLY A 444 -18.11 5.42 2.50
CA GLY A 444 -18.60 5.88 3.80
C GLY A 444 -19.72 6.93 3.71
N VAL A 445 -20.59 6.93 4.73
CA VAL A 445 -21.79 7.79 4.82
C VAL A 445 -21.48 9.29 4.71
N PRO A 446 -20.39 9.84 5.27
CA PRO A 446 -20.11 11.28 5.15
C PRO A 446 -19.84 11.74 3.72
N ALA A 447 -19.06 10.95 2.94
CA ALA A 447 -18.78 11.26 1.54
C ALA A 447 -20.06 11.20 0.70
N ALA A 448 -20.85 10.13 0.87
CA ALA A 448 -22.14 10.00 0.22
C ALA A 448 -23.11 11.12 0.64
N GLY A 449 -23.16 11.51 1.92
CA GLY A 449 -24.02 12.60 2.39
C GLY A 449 -23.72 13.94 1.70
N SER A 450 -22.44 14.25 1.47
CA SER A 450 -22.03 15.41 0.68
C SER A 450 -22.46 15.29 -0.78
N ALA A 451 -22.26 14.10 -1.37
CA ALA A 451 -22.68 13.80 -2.74
C ALA A 451 -24.21 13.90 -2.91
N PHE A 452 -24.98 13.41 -1.93
CA PHE A 452 -26.44 13.53 -1.93
C PHE A 452 -26.92 14.98 -1.98
N ARG A 453 -26.30 15.87 -1.19
CA ARG A 453 -26.65 17.30 -1.20
C ARG A 453 -26.43 17.93 -2.57
N VAL A 454 -25.27 17.68 -3.17
CA VAL A 454 -24.92 18.19 -4.50
C VAL A 454 -25.87 17.64 -5.58
N ALA A 455 -26.08 16.33 -5.59
CA ALA A 455 -26.96 15.70 -6.57
C ALA A 455 -28.42 16.17 -6.43
N GLN A 456 -28.92 16.35 -5.19
CA GLN A 456 -30.27 16.84 -4.92
C GLN A 456 -30.49 18.27 -5.43
N GLU A 457 -29.49 19.14 -5.26
CA GLU A 457 -29.53 20.51 -5.77
C GLU A 457 -29.60 20.52 -7.29
N VAL A 458 -28.74 19.78 -7.95
CA VAL A 458 -28.71 19.64 -9.42
C VAL A 458 -30.03 19.06 -9.96
N ILE A 459 -30.54 17.98 -9.36
CA ILE A 459 -31.80 17.37 -9.79
C ILE A 459 -32.98 18.37 -9.65
N ARG A 460 -32.99 19.16 -8.58
CA ARG A 460 -34.02 20.18 -8.40
C ARG A 460 -33.94 21.29 -9.45
N GLU A 461 -32.73 21.75 -9.78
CA GLU A 461 -32.51 22.74 -10.83
C GLU A 461 -33.00 22.23 -12.20
N GLU A 462 -32.65 21.01 -12.58
CA GLU A 462 -33.03 20.42 -13.88
C GLU A 462 -34.54 20.14 -13.97
N THR A 463 -35.19 19.71 -12.88
CA THR A 463 -36.68 19.50 -12.87
C THR A 463 -37.48 20.78 -12.88
N THR A 464 -36.94 21.91 -12.37
CA THR A 464 -37.61 23.20 -12.46
C THR A 464 -37.48 23.92 -13.80
N LEU A 465 -36.57 23.43 -14.68
CA LEU A 465 -36.39 23.96 -16.04
C LEU A 465 -37.32 23.24 -17.06
N ASP A 466 -37.88 22.09 -16.70
CA ASP A 466 -38.78 21.28 -17.55
C ASP A 466 -40.28 21.59 -17.31
N ASP A 467 -40.64 22.36 -16.23
CA ASP A 467 -41.98 22.89 -15.93
C ASP A 467 -42.12 24.32 -16.45
#